data_550b70bf15db771460559b39c0cd0b38
#
_entry.id   550b70bf15db771460559b39c0cd0b38
#
_cell.length_a   1.000
_cell.length_b   1.000
_cell.length_c   1.000
_cell.angle_alpha   90.00
_cell.angle_beta   90.00
_cell.angle_gamma   90.00
#
_symmetry.space_group_name_H-M   'P 1'
#
loop_
_entity.id
_entity.type
_entity.pdbx_description
1 polymer ?
#
loop_
_entity_poly.entity_id
_entity_poly.type
_entity_poly.pdbx_seq_one_letter_code
_entity_poly.pdbx_strand_id
1 'polypeptide(L)'
;MCEQYNIEECASLEEEFPVRSVPLPFRLLVHTMGGLDWLRVKQMVEQKLSTVDCDVYLYEPSDAIVERMKTERVKLTPARAMLLLMFADMNSEGEFASVFAAEKLIYFMQRFGAKRYFRIDFKPYYYGPYSGGKVAHVLYYMNGSYVKGMGGMNVRPFDYIWLTDDAASEAQKYVDNYKDSSLRDICNKAMQFLRGNYSNYSLELLSTVDYLLENRPEMKGWQDADEKTVIDFLVQEIQKWSKRKEKLFNVSFVTIALRQLKKFAM
;
A
#
# COMPACT_ATOMS: atom_id res chain seq x y z
N MET A 1 3.66 14.35 20.86
CA MET A 1 4.97 13.97 20.31
C MET A 1 5.14 14.34 18.83
N CYS A 2 4.08 14.59 18.07
CA CYS A 2 4.17 15.11 16.69
C CYS A 2 4.36 16.65 16.60
N GLU A 3 4.14 17.38 17.69
CA GLU A 3 4.27 18.84 17.70
C GLU A 3 5.72 19.36 17.72
N GLN A 4 6.69 18.52 18.08
CA GLN A 4 8.10 18.94 18.19
C GLN A 4 8.89 18.76 16.87
N TYR A 5 8.55 17.79 16.04
CA TYR A 5 9.36 17.48 14.85
C TYR A 5 9.25 18.48 13.70
N ASN A 6 8.09 19.11 13.51
CA ASN A 6 7.91 20.06 12.39
C ASN A 6 8.47 21.46 12.65
N ILE A 7 8.78 21.80 13.87
CA ILE A 7 9.25 23.16 14.26
C ILE A 7 10.78 23.21 14.25
N GLU A 8 11.45 22.12 14.61
CA GLU A 8 12.92 22.05 14.59
C GLU A 8 13.47 21.91 13.16
N GLU A 9 12.78 21.24 12.26
CA GLU A 9 13.17 21.18 10.84
C GLU A 9 13.07 22.55 10.13
N CYS A 10 12.10 23.39 10.50
CA CYS A 10 12.02 24.75 9.95
C CYS A 10 13.13 25.66 10.49
N ALA A 11 13.58 25.49 11.73
CA ALA A 11 14.66 26.29 12.31
C ALA A 11 16.05 25.92 11.76
N SER A 12 16.25 24.68 11.32
CA SER A 12 17.51 24.23 10.72
C SER A 12 17.71 24.70 9.27
N LEU A 13 16.65 25.14 8.60
CA LEU A 13 16.72 25.67 7.22
C LEU A 13 17.24 27.12 7.16
N GLU A 14 17.25 27.85 8.27
CA GLU A 14 17.81 29.22 8.33
C GLU A 14 19.34 29.25 8.22
N GLU A 15 20.05 28.17 8.56
CA GLU A 15 21.52 28.11 8.52
C GLU A 15 22.10 27.73 7.13
N GLU A 16 21.32 27.17 6.22
CA GLU A 16 21.83 26.63 4.94
C GLU A 16 21.60 27.50 3.71
N PHE A 17 20.76 28.54 3.74
CA PHE A 17 20.48 29.36 2.55
C PHE A 17 20.66 30.85 2.77
N PRO A 18 21.69 31.49 2.16
CA PRO A 18 21.79 32.95 2.17
C PRO A 18 20.65 33.55 1.35
N VAL A 19 19.87 34.41 1.99
CA VAL A 19 18.73 35.15 1.46
C VAL A 19 19.08 35.85 0.14
N ARG A 20 18.63 35.31 -0.98
CA ARG A 20 18.38 36.05 -2.21
C ARG A 20 16.91 35.87 -2.59
N SER A 21 16.24 36.99 -2.72
CA SER A 21 14.83 37.20 -3.04
C SER A 21 14.34 36.39 -4.24
N VAL A 22 13.88 35.18 -4.01
CA VAL A 22 13.02 34.43 -4.91
C VAL A 22 11.82 33.96 -4.09
N PRO A 23 10.58 34.28 -4.43
CA PRO A 23 9.43 33.75 -3.73
C PRO A 23 9.34 32.25 -3.99
N LEU A 24 9.91 31.45 -3.12
CA LEU A 24 9.63 30.00 -3.06
C LEU A 24 8.25 29.82 -2.43
N PRO A 25 7.25 29.29 -3.16
CA PRO A 25 5.97 28.99 -2.57
C PRO A 25 6.14 27.79 -1.62
N PHE A 26 6.42 28.07 -0.37
CA PHE A 26 6.42 27.05 0.68
C PHE A 26 4.97 26.64 0.94
N ARG A 27 4.56 25.50 0.41
CA ARG A 27 3.20 25.00 0.54
C ARG A 27 3.08 24.16 1.80
N LEU A 28 2.76 24.77 2.93
CA LEU A 28 2.42 24.05 4.15
C LEU A 28 1.03 23.44 4.03
N LEU A 29 0.93 22.19 3.62
CA LEU A 29 -0.32 21.42 3.56
C LEU A 29 -0.67 20.87 4.95
N VAL A 30 -1.06 21.74 5.89
CA VAL A 30 -1.32 21.33 7.28
C VAL A 30 -2.74 20.79 7.51
N HIS A 31 -3.69 21.09 6.62
CA HIS A 31 -5.10 20.93 6.94
C HIS A 31 -5.70 19.53 6.77
N THR A 32 -5.06 18.62 6.04
CA THR A 32 -5.66 17.31 5.75
C THR A 32 -5.00 16.14 6.47
N MET A 33 -3.90 16.36 7.20
CA MET A 33 -3.02 15.27 7.60
C MET A 33 -2.84 15.04 9.11
N GLY A 34 -3.50 15.80 10.00
CA GLY A 34 -3.16 15.62 11.41
C GLY A 34 -4.21 16.04 12.44
N GLY A 35 -5.39 16.51 12.03
CA GLY A 35 -6.41 16.97 12.98
C GLY A 35 -5.96 18.17 13.84
N LEU A 36 -4.95 18.92 13.42
CA LEU A 36 -4.47 20.12 14.09
C LEU A 36 -5.45 21.27 13.85
N ASP A 37 -5.78 22.01 14.92
CA ASP A 37 -6.59 23.22 14.86
C ASP A 37 -5.85 24.28 14.04
N TRP A 38 -6.47 24.73 12.94
CA TRP A 38 -5.91 25.73 12.04
C TRP A 38 -5.57 27.05 12.75
N LEU A 39 -6.40 27.50 13.68
CA LEU A 39 -6.15 28.73 14.42
C LEU A 39 -4.85 28.64 15.24
N ARG A 40 -4.60 27.49 15.84
CA ARG A 40 -3.37 27.22 16.58
C ARG A 40 -2.13 27.19 15.67
N VAL A 41 -2.25 26.52 14.53
CA VAL A 41 -1.17 26.48 13.53
C VAL A 41 -0.86 27.87 13.00
N LYS A 42 -1.89 28.65 12.64
CA LYS A 42 -1.76 30.03 12.18
C LYS A 42 -1.00 30.89 13.19
N GLN A 43 -1.41 30.85 14.47
CA GLN A 43 -0.74 31.59 15.54
C GLN A 43 0.73 31.18 15.71
N MET A 44 1.04 29.89 15.61
CA MET A 44 2.43 29.38 15.68
C MET A 44 3.27 29.86 14.51
N VAL A 45 2.74 29.85 13.29
CA VAL A 45 3.41 30.36 12.09
C VAL A 45 3.67 31.86 12.21
N GLU A 46 2.66 32.63 12.59
CA GLU A 46 2.77 34.09 12.80
C GLU A 46 3.83 34.41 13.86
N GLN A 47 3.83 33.67 14.96
CA GLN A 47 4.80 33.89 16.06
C GLN A 47 6.23 33.54 15.63
N LYS A 48 6.44 32.43 14.91
CA LYS A 48 7.77 31.95 14.51
C LYS A 48 8.36 32.75 13.36
N LEU A 49 7.52 33.21 12.44
CA LEU A 49 7.97 33.96 11.28
C LEU A 49 7.91 35.49 11.47
N SER A 50 7.46 35.97 12.63
CA SER A 50 7.41 37.43 12.94
C SER A 50 8.77 38.13 12.93
N THR A 51 9.87 37.38 13.08
CA THR A 51 11.23 37.92 13.10
C THR A 51 11.94 37.82 11.75
N VAL A 52 11.29 37.20 10.75
CA VAL A 52 11.88 36.99 9.42
C VAL A 52 11.56 38.23 8.56
N ASP A 53 12.59 38.84 7.97
CA ASP A 53 12.47 40.02 7.10
C ASP A 53 12.03 39.59 5.69
N CYS A 54 10.80 39.07 5.57
CA CYS A 54 10.17 38.75 4.31
C CYS A 54 8.65 38.79 4.41
N ASP A 55 7.97 38.99 3.26
CA ASP A 55 6.51 38.93 3.18
C ASP A 55 6.04 37.45 3.23
N VAL A 56 5.30 37.11 4.27
CA VAL A 56 4.74 35.77 4.45
C VAL A 56 3.26 35.76 4.07
N TYR A 57 2.91 35.02 3.02
CA TYR A 57 1.53 34.86 2.55
C TYR A 57 0.95 33.54 3.03
N LEU A 58 0.03 33.60 4.01
CA LEU A 58 -0.71 32.46 4.50
C LEU A 58 -2.00 32.27 3.68
N TYR A 59 -2.09 31.17 2.95
CA TYR A 59 -3.29 30.81 2.20
C TYR A 59 -4.17 29.87 3.03
N GLU A 60 -5.26 30.41 3.50
CA GLU A 60 -6.32 29.65 4.16
C GLU A 60 -7.29 29.11 3.09
N PRO A 61 -7.53 27.78 3.02
CA PRO A 61 -8.56 27.26 2.13
C PRO A 61 -9.92 27.84 2.57
N SER A 62 -10.64 28.50 1.67
CA SER A 62 -12.01 28.92 1.96
C SER A 62 -12.89 27.71 2.27
N ASP A 63 -13.94 27.88 3.09
CA ASP A 63 -14.90 26.82 3.41
C ASP A 63 -15.44 26.13 2.16
N ALA A 64 -15.65 26.88 1.07
CA ALA A 64 -16.05 26.34 -0.22
C ALA A 64 -15.02 25.42 -0.84
N ILE A 65 -13.72 25.71 -0.70
CA ILE A 65 -12.63 24.83 -1.18
C ILE A 65 -12.53 23.59 -0.31
N VAL A 66 -12.65 23.73 1.01
CA VAL A 66 -12.66 22.62 1.96
C VAL A 66 -13.84 21.68 1.71
N GLU A 67 -15.04 22.23 1.49
CA GLU A 67 -16.26 21.49 1.14
C GLU A 67 -16.09 20.76 -0.21
N ARG A 68 -15.54 21.45 -1.19
CA ARG A 68 -15.24 20.86 -2.51
C ARG A 68 -14.21 19.75 -2.44
N MET A 69 -13.14 19.89 -1.64
CA MET A 69 -12.15 18.82 -1.41
C MET A 69 -12.76 17.63 -0.68
N LYS A 70 -13.75 17.83 0.20
CA LYS A 70 -14.49 16.75 0.88
C LYS A 70 -15.44 16.01 -0.08
N THR A 71 -15.98 16.71 -1.08
CA THR A 71 -16.95 16.16 -2.04
C THR A 71 -16.28 15.60 -3.31
N GLU A 72 -15.07 16.03 -3.62
CA GLU A 72 -14.34 15.59 -4.82
C GLU A 72 -13.68 14.22 -4.58
N ARG A 73 -14.44 13.17 -4.90
CA ARG A 73 -13.89 11.80 -4.84
C ARG A 73 -12.88 11.54 -5.93
N VAL A 74 -11.83 10.85 -5.55
CA VAL A 74 -10.82 10.36 -6.49
C VAL A 74 -11.47 9.39 -7.48
N LYS A 75 -11.26 9.60 -8.78
CA LYS A 75 -11.82 8.72 -9.81
C LYS A 75 -11.33 7.29 -9.66
N LEU A 76 -12.26 6.33 -9.69
CA LEU A 76 -11.92 4.92 -9.77
C LEU A 76 -11.19 4.60 -11.08
N THR A 77 -10.18 3.75 -10.94
CA THR A 77 -9.48 3.10 -12.06
C THR A 77 -9.58 1.59 -11.88
N PRO A 78 -9.32 0.79 -12.92
CA PRO A 78 -9.34 -0.68 -12.77
C PRO A 78 -8.51 -1.17 -11.58
N ALA A 79 -7.29 -0.66 -11.43
CA ALA A 79 -6.40 -1.03 -10.31
C ALA A 79 -6.98 -0.70 -8.94
N ARG A 80 -7.57 0.50 -8.78
CA ARG A 80 -8.18 0.95 -7.52
C ARG A 80 -9.41 0.10 -7.18
N ALA A 81 -10.29 -0.10 -8.16
CA ALA A 81 -11.51 -0.89 -7.95
C ALA A 81 -11.18 -2.34 -7.57
N MET A 82 -10.25 -2.98 -8.27
CA MET A 82 -9.80 -4.33 -7.92
C MET A 82 -9.25 -4.40 -6.49
N LEU A 83 -8.41 -3.46 -6.09
CA LEU A 83 -7.83 -3.45 -4.74
C LEU A 83 -8.90 -3.26 -3.66
N LEU A 84 -9.88 -2.37 -3.88
CA LEU A 84 -10.99 -2.16 -2.95
C LEU A 84 -11.86 -3.42 -2.81
N LEU A 85 -12.11 -4.15 -3.89
CA LEU A 85 -12.82 -5.43 -3.82
C LEU A 85 -12.04 -6.47 -3.03
N MET A 86 -10.73 -6.58 -3.24
CA MET A 86 -9.87 -7.49 -2.46
C MET A 86 -9.89 -7.15 -0.97
N PHE A 87 -9.89 -5.86 -0.62
CA PHE A 87 -10.04 -5.43 0.77
C PHE A 87 -11.41 -5.78 1.35
N ALA A 88 -12.48 -5.63 0.56
CA ALA A 88 -13.82 -5.99 1.00
C ALA A 88 -13.94 -7.50 1.25
N ASP A 89 -13.40 -8.34 0.36
CA ASP A 89 -13.37 -9.79 0.53
C ASP A 89 -12.56 -10.20 1.77
N MET A 90 -11.35 -9.63 1.93
CA MET A 90 -10.50 -9.83 3.11
C MET A 90 -11.21 -9.44 4.42
N ASN A 91 -11.89 -8.29 4.45
CA ASN A 91 -12.64 -7.84 5.62
C ASN A 91 -13.83 -8.76 5.92
N SER A 92 -14.46 -9.36 4.91
CA SER A 92 -15.55 -10.32 5.10
C SER A 92 -15.10 -11.62 5.78
N GLU A 93 -13.82 -11.95 5.69
CA GLU A 93 -13.18 -13.07 6.39
C GLU A 93 -12.61 -12.69 7.78
N GLY A 94 -12.85 -11.45 8.24
CA GLY A 94 -12.41 -10.98 9.56
C GLY A 94 -10.97 -10.47 9.61
N GLU A 95 -10.31 -10.35 8.47
CA GLU A 95 -8.95 -9.83 8.37
C GLU A 95 -8.97 -8.33 7.97
N PHE A 96 -7.94 -7.58 8.34
CA PHE A 96 -7.92 -6.13 8.15
C PHE A 96 -6.95 -5.69 7.08
N ALA A 97 -7.42 -4.79 6.21
CA ALA A 97 -6.58 -4.16 5.22
C ALA A 97 -5.44 -3.35 5.85
N SER A 98 -4.28 -3.36 5.21
CA SER A 98 -3.08 -2.63 5.60
C SER A 98 -2.20 -2.40 4.38
N VAL A 99 -1.16 -1.58 4.51
CA VAL A 99 -0.17 -1.42 3.42
C VAL A 99 0.51 -2.75 3.12
N PHE A 100 0.83 -3.52 4.16
CA PHE A 100 1.40 -4.87 4.00
C PHE A 100 0.47 -5.79 3.20
N ALA A 101 -0.81 -5.86 3.57
CA ALA A 101 -1.80 -6.67 2.86
C ALA A 101 -1.93 -6.22 1.41
N ALA A 102 -2.06 -4.90 1.16
CA ALA A 102 -2.16 -4.35 -0.19
C ALA A 102 -0.99 -4.76 -1.11
N GLU A 103 0.24 -4.77 -0.58
CA GLU A 103 1.42 -5.24 -1.31
C GLU A 103 1.23 -6.68 -1.82
N LYS A 104 0.72 -7.57 -0.98
CA LYS A 104 0.53 -8.98 -1.31
C LYS A 104 -0.68 -9.21 -2.21
N LEU A 105 -1.77 -8.51 -1.95
CA LEU A 105 -2.97 -8.56 -2.79
C LEU A 105 -2.67 -8.10 -4.22
N ILE A 106 -1.98 -6.98 -4.40
CA ILE A 106 -1.58 -6.49 -5.73
C ILE A 106 -0.59 -7.44 -6.39
N TYR A 107 0.36 -7.98 -5.63
CA TYR A 107 1.29 -8.98 -6.12
C TYR A 107 0.52 -10.16 -6.75
N PHE A 108 -0.41 -10.77 -6.02
CA PHE A 108 -1.19 -11.90 -6.53
C PHE A 108 -2.16 -11.50 -7.65
N MET A 109 -2.82 -10.35 -7.58
CA MET A 109 -3.63 -9.88 -8.70
C MET A 109 -2.80 -9.78 -10.00
N GLN A 110 -1.55 -9.31 -9.91
CA GLN A 110 -0.66 -9.27 -11.08
C GLN A 110 -0.29 -10.67 -11.57
N ARG A 111 -0.12 -11.65 -10.69
CA ARG A 111 0.07 -13.06 -11.05
C ARG A 111 -1.12 -13.60 -11.81
N PHE A 112 -2.34 -13.19 -11.47
CA PHE A 112 -3.57 -13.57 -12.16
C PHE A 112 -3.90 -12.71 -13.40
N GLY A 113 -2.97 -11.84 -13.85
CA GLY A 113 -3.09 -11.10 -15.11
C GLY A 113 -3.33 -9.60 -14.97
N ALA A 114 -3.37 -9.05 -13.74
CA ALA A 114 -3.57 -7.62 -13.54
C ALA A 114 -2.32 -6.74 -13.83
N LYS A 115 -1.23 -7.32 -14.33
CA LYS A 115 0.04 -6.58 -14.55
C LYS A 115 -0.16 -5.32 -15.42
N ARG A 116 -1.04 -5.38 -16.42
CA ARG A 116 -1.37 -4.23 -17.29
C ARG A 116 -2.03 -3.06 -16.56
N TYR A 117 -2.70 -3.31 -15.43
CA TYR A 117 -3.42 -2.30 -14.66
C TYR A 117 -2.59 -1.68 -13.55
N PHE A 118 -1.76 -2.47 -12.86
CA PHE A 118 -0.92 -2.00 -11.76
C PHE A 118 0.47 -1.55 -12.22
N ARG A 119 1.11 -2.30 -13.12
CA ARG A 119 2.46 -2.03 -13.65
C ARG A 119 3.50 -1.84 -12.54
N ILE A 120 3.43 -2.67 -11.51
CA ILE A 120 4.32 -2.62 -10.36
C ILE A 120 5.32 -3.76 -10.45
N ASP A 121 6.60 -3.44 -10.33
CA ASP A 121 7.66 -4.42 -10.19
C ASP A 121 7.95 -4.64 -8.72
N PHE A 122 7.98 -5.90 -8.32
CA PHE A 122 8.25 -6.31 -6.96
C PHE A 122 9.69 -6.80 -6.83
N LYS A 123 10.33 -6.46 -5.72
CA LYS A 123 11.69 -6.90 -5.36
C LYS A 123 11.66 -7.58 -4.00
N PRO A 124 12.58 -8.52 -3.72
CA PRO A 124 12.66 -9.15 -2.41
C PRO A 124 12.99 -8.11 -1.34
N TYR A 125 12.22 -8.14 -0.25
CA TYR A 125 12.39 -7.25 0.89
C TYR A 125 12.05 -7.98 2.19
N TYR A 126 12.03 -7.28 3.33
CA TYR A 126 11.91 -7.88 4.66
C TYR A 126 10.70 -8.82 4.81
N TYR A 127 9.52 -8.39 4.33
CA TYR A 127 8.27 -9.17 4.39
C TYR A 127 7.89 -9.85 3.06
N GLY A 128 8.87 -10.24 2.25
CA GLY A 128 8.61 -10.83 0.94
C GLY A 128 8.69 -9.83 -0.21
N PRO A 129 8.03 -10.08 -1.35
CA PRO A 129 8.04 -9.15 -2.48
C PRO A 129 7.43 -7.80 -2.09
N TYR A 130 8.13 -6.70 -2.46
CA TYR A 130 7.79 -5.33 -2.11
C TYR A 130 7.92 -4.38 -3.30
N SER A 131 6.99 -3.45 -3.42
CA SER A 131 6.87 -2.52 -4.55
C SER A 131 7.82 -1.31 -4.51
N GLY A 132 8.58 -1.13 -3.42
CA GLY A 132 9.38 0.07 -3.19
C GLY A 132 8.51 1.31 -2.88
N GLY A 133 7.37 1.13 -2.21
CA GLY A 133 6.47 2.22 -1.80
C GLY A 133 5.38 2.58 -2.82
N LYS A 134 5.41 2.01 -4.03
CA LYS A 134 4.40 2.34 -5.07
C LYS A 134 2.96 2.01 -4.62
N VAL A 135 2.77 0.92 -3.87
CA VAL A 135 1.47 0.53 -3.33
C VAL A 135 0.98 1.53 -2.28
N ALA A 136 1.87 2.01 -1.40
CA ALA A 136 1.53 3.04 -0.43
C ALA A 136 1.04 4.33 -1.12
N HIS A 137 1.63 4.71 -2.26
CA HIS A 137 1.12 5.83 -3.07
C HIS A 137 -0.30 5.60 -3.59
N VAL A 138 -0.62 4.40 -4.09
CA VAL A 138 -1.98 4.09 -4.55
C VAL A 138 -2.99 4.25 -3.42
N LEU A 139 -2.66 3.75 -2.23
CA LEU A 139 -3.51 3.86 -1.04
C LEU A 139 -3.66 5.32 -0.58
N TYR A 140 -2.56 6.06 -0.56
CA TYR A 140 -2.56 7.47 -0.19
C TYR A 140 -3.49 8.30 -1.08
N TYR A 141 -3.49 8.07 -2.40
CA TYR A 141 -4.40 8.74 -3.32
C TYR A 141 -5.87 8.37 -3.11
N MET A 142 -6.17 7.22 -2.53
CA MET A 142 -7.54 6.81 -2.21
C MET A 142 -7.98 7.26 -0.81
N ASN A 143 -7.05 7.78 0.00
CA ASN A 143 -7.35 8.17 1.38
C ASN A 143 -8.33 9.36 1.41
N GLY A 144 -9.34 9.25 2.27
CA GLY A 144 -10.44 10.20 2.35
C GLY A 144 -11.57 9.96 1.35
N SER A 145 -11.30 9.28 0.21
CA SER A 145 -12.34 8.96 -0.80
C SER A 145 -12.93 7.56 -0.62
N TYR A 146 -12.07 6.56 -0.55
CA TYR A 146 -12.46 5.14 -0.49
C TYR A 146 -11.84 4.40 0.69
N VAL A 147 -10.74 4.90 1.21
CA VAL A 147 -10.08 4.34 2.39
C VAL A 147 -9.80 5.43 3.41
N LYS A 148 -9.63 5.02 4.67
CA LYS A 148 -9.22 5.85 5.81
C LYS A 148 -8.08 5.17 6.54
N GLY A 149 -7.26 5.93 7.27
CA GLY A 149 -6.15 5.39 8.08
C GLY A 149 -4.76 5.64 7.49
N MET A 150 -4.66 6.27 6.31
CA MET A 150 -3.39 6.70 5.74
C MET A 150 -3.04 8.10 6.29
N GLY A 151 -2.40 8.15 7.47
CA GLY A 151 -1.97 9.41 8.09
C GLY A 151 -0.83 10.13 7.35
N GLY A 152 -0.31 9.54 6.27
CA GLY A 152 0.77 10.05 5.42
C GLY A 152 1.34 8.94 4.57
N MET A 153 2.46 9.21 3.90
CA MET A 153 3.18 8.20 3.10
C MET A 153 4.00 7.23 3.95
N ASN A 154 4.34 7.60 5.18
CA ASN A 154 5.16 6.83 6.11
C ASN A 154 4.32 6.03 7.11
N VAL A 155 3.23 5.45 6.65
CA VAL A 155 2.38 4.56 7.46
C VAL A 155 3.13 3.27 7.76
N ARG A 156 2.99 2.75 8.99
CA ARG A 156 3.58 1.46 9.34
C ARG A 156 2.91 0.35 8.51
N PRO A 157 3.66 -0.68 8.09
CA PRO A 157 3.13 -1.70 7.18
C PRO A 157 1.85 -2.40 7.65
N PHE A 158 1.66 -2.54 8.96
CA PHE A 158 0.55 -3.26 9.58
C PHE A 158 -0.52 -2.35 10.19
N ASP A 159 -0.40 -1.02 10.06
CA ASP A 159 -1.46 -0.12 10.51
C ASP A 159 -2.73 -0.36 9.68
N TYR A 160 -3.87 -0.37 10.35
CA TYR A 160 -5.16 -0.68 9.75
C TYR A 160 -5.61 0.41 8.79
N ILE A 161 -6.16 -0.04 7.68
CA ILE A 161 -6.82 0.79 6.68
C ILE A 161 -8.29 0.35 6.64
N TRP A 162 -9.19 1.32 6.76
CA TRP A 162 -10.63 1.07 6.72
C TRP A 162 -11.19 1.50 5.37
N LEU A 163 -12.12 0.71 4.84
CA LEU A 163 -12.93 1.12 3.71
C LEU A 163 -13.98 2.16 4.17
N THR A 164 -14.33 3.11 3.30
CA THR A 164 -15.55 3.91 3.49
C THR A 164 -16.77 3.04 3.21
N ASP A 165 -17.94 3.41 3.76
CA ASP A 165 -19.13 2.56 3.76
C ASP A 165 -19.60 2.14 2.35
N ASP A 166 -19.36 2.97 1.36
CA ASP A 166 -19.76 2.76 -0.04
C ASP A 166 -18.61 2.26 -0.96
N ALA A 167 -17.37 2.21 -0.46
CA ALA A 167 -16.21 1.87 -1.27
C ALA A 167 -16.33 0.51 -1.97
N ALA A 168 -16.78 -0.50 -1.25
CA ALA A 168 -16.96 -1.85 -1.79
C ALA A 168 -18.04 -1.88 -2.87
N SER A 169 -19.19 -1.23 -2.63
CA SER A 169 -20.32 -1.21 -3.58
C SER A 169 -19.99 -0.43 -4.86
N GLU A 170 -19.26 0.68 -4.75
CA GLU A 170 -18.80 1.45 -5.90
C GLU A 170 -17.74 0.70 -6.71
N ALA A 171 -16.80 0.05 -6.02
CA ALA A 171 -15.81 -0.80 -6.67
C ALA A 171 -16.46 -1.97 -7.42
N GLN A 172 -17.48 -2.61 -6.82
CA GLN A 172 -18.23 -3.70 -7.45
C GLN A 172 -18.95 -3.21 -8.71
N LYS A 173 -19.69 -2.09 -8.60
CA LYS A 173 -20.35 -1.47 -9.77
C LYS A 173 -19.36 -1.12 -10.87
N TYR A 174 -18.18 -0.61 -10.51
CA TYR A 174 -17.14 -0.29 -11.48
C TYR A 174 -16.66 -1.52 -12.24
N VAL A 175 -16.35 -2.61 -11.51
CA VAL A 175 -15.87 -3.87 -12.12
C VAL A 175 -16.95 -4.53 -12.97
N ASP A 176 -18.21 -4.51 -12.51
CA ASP A 176 -19.34 -5.10 -13.22
C ASP A 176 -19.67 -4.37 -14.55
N ASN A 177 -19.49 -3.06 -14.58
CA ASN A 177 -19.73 -2.23 -15.77
C ASN A 177 -18.48 -2.04 -16.63
N TYR A 178 -17.34 -2.61 -16.24
CA TYR A 178 -16.13 -2.47 -17.03
C TYR A 178 -16.21 -3.28 -18.32
N LYS A 179 -15.82 -2.65 -19.44
CA LYS A 179 -15.97 -3.24 -20.77
C LYS A 179 -15.25 -4.58 -20.97
N ASP A 180 -14.16 -4.79 -20.23
CA ASP A 180 -13.34 -5.99 -20.32
C ASP A 180 -13.65 -6.91 -19.13
N SER A 181 -14.31 -8.04 -19.38
CA SER A 181 -14.68 -9.04 -18.37
C SER A 181 -13.46 -9.61 -17.62
N SER A 182 -12.26 -9.52 -18.20
CA SER A 182 -11.03 -9.99 -17.56
C SER A 182 -10.78 -9.36 -16.20
N LEU A 183 -11.29 -8.14 -15.97
CA LEU A 183 -11.16 -7.47 -14.66
C LEU A 183 -11.86 -8.25 -13.55
N ARG A 184 -13.10 -8.68 -13.83
CA ARG A 184 -13.89 -9.52 -12.91
C ARG A 184 -13.26 -10.90 -12.72
N ASP A 185 -12.80 -11.52 -13.81
CA ASP A 185 -12.17 -12.84 -13.75
C ASP A 185 -10.89 -12.84 -12.92
N ILE A 186 -10.07 -11.79 -13.03
CA ILE A 186 -8.86 -11.61 -12.22
C ILE A 186 -9.22 -11.48 -10.73
N CYS A 187 -10.20 -10.62 -10.39
CA CYS A 187 -10.66 -10.46 -9.01
C CYS A 187 -11.15 -11.80 -8.45
N ASN A 188 -12.02 -12.50 -9.17
CA ASN A 188 -12.58 -13.77 -8.72
C ASN A 188 -11.50 -14.84 -8.50
N LYS A 189 -10.53 -14.95 -9.41
CA LYS A 189 -9.41 -15.89 -9.26
C LYS A 189 -8.55 -15.54 -8.05
N ALA A 190 -8.22 -14.27 -7.86
CA ALA A 190 -7.43 -13.82 -6.72
C ALA A 190 -8.15 -14.07 -5.39
N MET A 191 -9.43 -13.73 -5.29
CA MET A 191 -10.27 -14.01 -4.12
C MET A 191 -10.35 -15.51 -3.83
N GLN A 192 -10.62 -16.32 -4.85
CA GLN A 192 -10.68 -17.78 -4.69
C GLN A 192 -9.35 -18.37 -4.21
N PHE A 193 -8.24 -17.87 -4.70
CA PHE A 193 -6.90 -18.31 -4.30
C PHE A 193 -6.60 -17.92 -2.85
N LEU A 194 -6.95 -16.69 -2.45
CA LEU A 194 -6.62 -16.13 -1.14
C LEU A 194 -7.64 -16.45 -0.05
N ARG A 195 -8.81 -16.99 -0.40
CA ARG A 195 -9.83 -17.37 0.59
C ARG A 195 -9.27 -18.31 1.65
N GLY A 196 -9.43 -17.93 2.93
CA GLY A 196 -8.83 -18.63 4.08
C GLY A 196 -7.31 -18.38 4.24
N ASN A 197 -6.70 -17.51 3.42
CA ASN A 197 -5.27 -17.20 3.44
C ASN A 197 -4.97 -15.70 3.57
N TYR A 198 -5.91 -14.90 4.06
CA TYR A 198 -5.73 -13.44 4.19
C TYR A 198 -4.93 -13.01 5.40
N SER A 199 -4.60 -13.90 6.34
CA SER A 199 -3.75 -13.53 7.47
C SER A 199 -2.38 -13.01 7.00
N ASN A 200 -1.80 -12.07 7.76
CA ASN A 200 -0.49 -11.52 7.44
C ASN A 200 0.57 -12.61 7.26
N TYR A 201 0.49 -13.67 8.07
CA TYR A 201 1.38 -14.81 7.96
C TYR A 201 1.23 -15.57 6.64
N SER A 202 -0.01 -15.92 6.27
CA SER A 202 -0.30 -16.66 5.03
C SER A 202 0.07 -15.84 3.80
N LEU A 203 -0.26 -14.55 3.79
CA LEU A 203 0.09 -13.63 2.70
C LEU A 203 1.61 -13.50 2.53
N GLU A 204 2.37 -13.40 3.63
CA GLU A 204 3.83 -13.35 3.57
C GLU A 204 4.43 -14.67 3.05
N LEU A 205 3.96 -15.80 3.58
CA LEU A 205 4.43 -17.12 3.18
C LEU A 205 4.16 -17.40 1.70
N LEU A 206 2.91 -17.30 1.28
CA LEU A 206 2.49 -17.56 -0.11
C LEU A 206 3.25 -16.67 -1.08
N SER A 207 3.31 -15.37 -0.82
CA SER A 207 4.01 -14.44 -1.71
C SER A 207 5.52 -14.65 -1.76
N THR A 208 6.13 -15.09 -0.65
CA THR A 208 7.57 -15.42 -0.61
C THR A 208 7.85 -16.69 -1.42
N VAL A 209 7.05 -17.73 -1.25
CA VAL A 209 7.22 -19.00 -1.97
C VAL A 209 6.99 -18.79 -3.47
N ASP A 210 5.90 -18.12 -3.86
CA ASP A 210 5.61 -17.82 -5.27
C ASP A 210 6.72 -16.97 -5.90
N TYR A 211 7.20 -15.95 -5.19
CA TYR A 211 8.29 -15.10 -5.69
C TYR A 211 9.57 -15.89 -5.97
N LEU A 212 9.93 -16.85 -5.10
CA LEU A 212 11.10 -17.71 -5.31
C LEU A 212 10.90 -18.63 -6.52
N LEU A 213 9.73 -19.22 -6.67
CA LEU A 213 9.43 -20.11 -7.79
C LEU A 213 9.48 -19.37 -9.14
N GLU A 214 8.98 -18.15 -9.18
CA GLU A 214 8.89 -17.38 -10.43
C GLU A 214 10.19 -16.66 -10.82
N ASN A 215 11.02 -16.29 -9.87
CA ASN A 215 12.19 -15.46 -10.12
C ASN A 215 13.54 -16.22 -10.03
N ARG A 216 13.50 -17.52 -9.80
CA ARG A 216 14.70 -18.36 -9.80
C ARG A 216 14.75 -19.20 -11.07
N PRO A 217 15.82 -19.07 -11.89
CA PRO A 217 15.97 -19.83 -13.12
C PRO A 217 15.90 -21.35 -12.92
N GLU A 218 16.39 -21.82 -11.77
CA GLU A 218 16.40 -23.23 -11.37
C GLU A 218 15.02 -23.82 -11.19
N MET A 219 14.01 -22.96 -10.96
CA MET A 219 12.62 -23.35 -10.76
C MET A 219 11.76 -23.23 -12.01
N LYS A 220 12.36 -22.97 -13.17
CA LYS A 220 11.60 -22.97 -14.42
C LYS A 220 10.95 -24.34 -14.68
N GLY A 221 9.60 -24.35 -14.77
CA GLY A 221 8.87 -25.62 -14.92
C GLY A 221 8.67 -26.39 -13.60
N TRP A 222 8.73 -25.70 -12.47
CA TRP A 222 8.58 -26.29 -11.14
C TRP A 222 7.25 -27.04 -10.93
N GLN A 223 6.25 -26.73 -11.72
CA GLN A 223 4.93 -27.36 -11.65
C GLN A 223 5.01 -28.87 -11.92
N ASP A 224 5.91 -29.28 -12.84
CA ASP A 224 6.13 -30.67 -13.27
C ASP A 224 7.29 -31.35 -12.51
N ALA A 225 8.01 -30.60 -11.68
CA ALA A 225 9.13 -31.11 -10.92
C ALA A 225 8.68 -31.97 -9.72
N ASP A 226 9.57 -32.85 -9.24
CA ASP A 226 9.37 -33.61 -8.02
C ASP A 226 9.12 -32.68 -6.82
N GLU A 227 8.04 -32.91 -6.09
CA GLU A 227 7.60 -32.04 -4.97
C GLU A 227 8.69 -31.90 -3.91
N LYS A 228 9.40 -33.00 -3.59
CA LYS A 228 10.45 -32.97 -2.57
C LYS A 228 11.61 -32.08 -3.01
N THR A 229 12.04 -32.20 -4.25
CA THR A 229 13.10 -31.36 -4.82
C THR A 229 12.75 -29.87 -4.75
N VAL A 230 11.51 -29.51 -5.10
CA VAL A 230 11.04 -28.12 -5.03
C VAL A 230 11.01 -27.63 -3.58
N ILE A 231 10.50 -28.45 -2.64
CA ILE A 231 10.46 -28.08 -1.22
C ILE A 231 11.88 -27.88 -0.66
N ASP A 232 12.81 -28.78 -0.94
CA ASP A 232 14.20 -28.68 -0.46
C ASP A 232 14.87 -27.40 -0.99
N PHE A 233 14.64 -27.05 -2.25
CA PHE A 233 15.08 -25.78 -2.83
C PHE A 233 14.47 -24.56 -2.11
N LEU A 234 13.16 -24.55 -1.94
CA LEU A 234 12.44 -23.43 -1.28
C LEU A 234 12.93 -23.21 0.15
N VAL A 235 13.13 -24.28 0.91
CA VAL A 235 13.62 -24.19 2.28
C VAL A 235 15.02 -23.56 2.31
N GLN A 236 15.92 -23.99 1.43
CA GLN A 236 17.25 -23.40 1.32
C GLN A 236 17.23 -21.92 0.95
N GLU A 237 16.41 -21.52 -0.02
CA GLU A 237 16.30 -20.13 -0.44
C GLU A 237 15.64 -19.24 0.63
N ILE A 238 14.66 -19.76 1.39
CA ILE A 238 14.06 -19.07 2.53
C ILE A 238 15.08 -18.84 3.64
N GLN A 239 15.94 -19.81 3.93
CA GLN A 239 17.04 -19.67 4.90
C GLN A 239 18.02 -18.57 4.48
N LYS A 240 18.37 -18.52 3.19
CA LYS A 240 19.24 -17.46 2.63
C LYS A 240 18.58 -16.08 2.66
N TRP A 241 17.23 -16.01 2.55
CA TRP A 241 16.52 -14.75 2.52
C TRP A 241 16.63 -13.99 3.85
N SER A 242 16.32 -14.62 4.98
CA SER A 242 16.54 -14.05 6.31
C SER A 242 16.38 -15.10 7.43
N LYS A 243 17.13 -14.93 8.53
CA LYS A 243 16.97 -15.73 9.76
C LYS A 243 15.56 -15.67 10.35
N ARG A 244 14.82 -14.56 10.14
CA ARG A 244 13.43 -14.44 10.56
C ARG A 244 12.55 -15.38 9.77
N LYS A 245 12.68 -15.43 8.45
CA LYS A 245 11.89 -16.32 7.59
C LYS A 245 12.19 -17.78 7.82
N GLU A 246 13.46 -18.14 8.02
CA GLU A 246 13.88 -19.49 8.38
C GLU A 246 13.15 -20.00 9.64
N LYS A 247 13.01 -19.14 10.68
CA LYS A 247 12.31 -19.51 11.91
C LYS A 247 10.79 -19.57 11.75
N LEU A 248 10.22 -18.72 10.91
CA LEU A 248 8.77 -18.63 10.72
C LEU A 248 8.23 -19.68 9.76
N PHE A 249 8.95 -19.98 8.68
CA PHE A 249 8.47 -20.80 7.58
C PHE A 249 9.12 -22.18 7.64
N ASN A 250 8.53 -23.06 8.44
CA ASN A 250 8.98 -24.44 8.50
C ASN A 250 8.57 -25.24 7.24
N VAL A 251 9.17 -26.40 7.06
CA VAL A 251 8.96 -27.29 5.91
C VAL A 251 7.48 -27.58 5.67
N SER A 252 6.70 -27.84 6.74
CA SER A 252 5.28 -28.17 6.61
C SER A 252 4.48 -27.01 6.02
N PHE A 253 4.73 -25.78 6.48
CA PHE A 253 4.04 -24.60 5.95
C PHE A 253 4.46 -24.28 4.50
N VAL A 254 5.75 -24.44 4.18
CA VAL A 254 6.25 -24.30 2.80
C VAL A 254 5.58 -25.32 1.88
N THR A 255 5.39 -26.56 2.35
CA THR A 255 4.70 -27.62 1.58
C THR A 255 3.23 -27.24 1.34
N ILE A 256 2.53 -26.72 2.36
CA ILE A 256 1.13 -26.28 2.22
C ILE A 256 1.05 -25.13 1.20
N ALA A 257 1.94 -24.15 1.30
CA ALA A 257 1.99 -23.02 0.37
C ALA A 257 2.25 -23.48 -1.08
N LEU A 258 3.22 -24.39 -1.29
CA LEU A 258 3.52 -24.97 -2.59
C LEU A 258 2.29 -25.67 -3.20
N ARG A 259 1.59 -26.49 -2.40
CA ARG A 259 0.40 -27.21 -2.86
C ARG A 259 -0.75 -26.24 -3.20
N GLN A 260 -0.91 -25.15 -2.44
CA GLN A 260 -1.88 -24.10 -2.75
C GLN A 260 -1.56 -23.44 -4.11
N LEU A 261 -0.29 -23.09 -4.35
CA LEU A 261 0.14 -22.52 -5.63
C LEU A 261 -0.06 -23.50 -6.80
N LYS A 262 0.31 -24.77 -6.65
CA LYS A 262 0.08 -25.82 -7.66
C LYS A 262 -1.41 -25.96 -8.01
N LYS A 263 -2.31 -25.90 -7.03
CA LYS A 263 -3.76 -26.03 -7.25
C LYS A 263 -4.33 -24.95 -8.16
N PHE A 264 -3.73 -23.75 -8.17
CA PHE A 264 -4.20 -22.63 -8.97
C PHE A 264 -3.40 -22.43 -10.26
N ALA A 265 -2.50 -23.35 -10.59
CA ALA A 265 -1.66 -23.34 -11.79
C ALA A 265 -1.02 -21.95 -12.04
N MET A 266 -0.45 -21.42 -10.97
CA MET A 266 0.25 -20.14 -11.00
C MET A 266 1.65 -20.30 -11.57
#